data_63f6f5547a35f6b231151352dd8c5a71
#
_entry.id   63f6f5547a35f6b231151352dd8c5a71
#
_cell.length_a   1.000
_cell.length_b   1.000
_cell.length_c   1.000
_cell.angle_alpha   90.00
_cell.angle_beta   90.00
_cell.angle_gamma   90.00
#
_symmetry.space_group_name_H-M   'P 1'
#
loop_
_entity.id
_entity.type
_entity.pdbx_description
1 polymer ?
#
loop_
_entity_poly.entity_id
_entity_poly.type
_entity_poly.pdbx_seq_one_letter_code
_entity_poly.pdbx_strand_id
1 'polypeptide(L)'
;MNKEKSLLIDYVDPFIGTTNFGTTNPGAVCPNGMMSVVPFNVMGSADNTYDKDARWWSTPYEHTNCFFTGYSHVNLSGVGCPELGSLLLMPTTGELNVDYKEYGSKYKDEQASPGYYSNYLTKYNIKTEVSATPRTGIARFTFPKGESHILLNLGEGLTNESGAMLRRVSDSEICLLYTSDAADDMQCVD
;
A
#
# COMPACT_ATOMS: atom_id res chain seq x y z
N MET A 1 -6.25 8.15 -41.78
CA MET A 1 -5.93 7.60 -40.46
C MET A 1 -5.90 8.77 -39.45
N ASN A 2 -6.99 8.99 -38.73
CA ASN A 2 -6.99 9.96 -37.65
C ASN A 2 -6.10 9.39 -36.55
N LYS A 3 -4.94 10.00 -36.29
CA LYS A 3 -4.21 9.78 -35.03
C LYS A 3 -5.12 10.29 -33.90
N GLU A 4 -5.69 9.38 -33.10
CA GLU A 4 -6.25 9.78 -31.82
C GLU A 4 -5.17 10.59 -31.10
N LYS A 5 -5.52 11.80 -30.66
CA LYS A 5 -4.62 12.61 -29.84
C LYS A 5 -4.52 11.90 -28.51
N SER A 6 -3.39 11.22 -28.22
CA SER A 6 -3.10 10.70 -26.90
C SER A 6 -3.04 11.85 -25.90
N LEU A 7 -3.66 11.67 -24.74
CA LEU A 7 -3.57 12.64 -23.65
C LEU A 7 -2.17 12.63 -23.06
N LEU A 8 -1.69 13.76 -22.54
CA LEU A 8 -0.37 13.82 -21.90
C LEU A 8 -0.22 12.83 -20.74
N ILE A 9 -1.32 12.51 -20.06
CA ILE A 9 -1.37 11.54 -19.00
C ILE A 9 -0.99 10.11 -19.46
N ASP A 10 -1.20 9.79 -20.74
CA ASP A 10 -0.88 8.47 -21.31
C ASP A 10 0.64 8.22 -21.43
N TYR A 11 1.45 9.27 -21.24
CA TYR A 11 2.92 9.18 -21.24
C TYR A 11 3.51 9.05 -19.81
N VAL A 12 2.68 9.04 -18.78
CA VAL A 12 3.12 8.90 -17.40
C VAL A 12 3.11 7.44 -17.02
N ASP A 13 4.28 6.90 -16.68
CA ASP A 13 4.44 5.55 -16.16
C ASP A 13 4.75 5.59 -14.66
N PRO A 14 3.79 5.26 -13.77
CA PRO A 14 3.99 5.27 -12.33
C PRO A 14 4.99 4.22 -11.81
N PHE A 15 5.42 3.27 -12.63
CA PHE A 15 6.41 2.27 -12.23
C PHE A 15 7.86 2.75 -12.37
N ILE A 16 8.10 3.91 -12.98
CA ILE A 16 9.45 4.49 -13.07
C ILE A 16 9.99 4.80 -11.65
N GLY A 17 11.18 4.29 -11.34
CA GLY A 17 11.85 4.50 -10.05
C GLY A 17 11.37 3.57 -8.93
N THR A 18 10.64 2.49 -9.25
CA THR A 18 10.12 1.53 -8.25
C THR A 18 10.98 0.30 -8.07
N THR A 19 12.21 0.28 -8.59
CA THR A 19 13.18 -0.82 -8.45
C THR A 19 14.57 -0.29 -8.05
N ASN A 20 15.46 -1.19 -7.66
CA ASN A 20 16.89 -0.91 -7.44
C ASN A 20 17.14 0.27 -6.49
N PHE A 21 16.55 0.26 -5.32
CA PHE A 21 16.60 1.36 -4.35
C PHE A 21 15.93 2.66 -4.82
N GLY A 22 15.07 2.57 -5.83
CA GLY A 22 14.16 3.66 -6.16
C GLY A 22 13.24 3.98 -4.98
N THR A 23 12.89 5.25 -4.81
CA THR A 23 12.10 5.74 -3.68
C THR A 23 10.71 6.18 -4.09
N THR A 24 10.25 5.74 -5.27
CA THR A 24 8.90 5.99 -5.79
C THR A 24 8.01 4.77 -5.62
N ASN A 25 6.71 4.97 -5.77
CA ASN A 25 5.72 3.90 -5.74
C ASN A 25 4.61 4.16 -6.78
N PRO A 26 3.93 3.10 -7.27
CA PRO A 26 2.87 3.23 -8.29
C PRO A 26 1.49 3.53 -7.69
N GLY A 27 1.40 3.82 -6.40
CA GLY A 27 0.14 3.99 -5.69
C GLY A 27 -0.70 5.16 -6.20
N ALA A 28 -1.96 5.14 -5.84
CA ALA A 28 -2.89 6.21 -6.16
C ALA A 28 -2.62 7.43 -5.27
N VAL A 29 -2.28 8.55 -5.89
CA VAL A 29 -2.07 9.84 -5.22
C VAL A 29 -2.57 10.97 -6.11
N CYS A 30 -3.17 11.99 -5.51
CA CYS A 30 -3.40 13.28 -6.18
C CYS A 30 -2.14 14.14 -6.02
N PRO A 31 -1.62 14.79 -7.07
CA PRO A 31 -0.45 15.64 -6.96
C PRO A 31 -0.56 16.62 -5.80
N ASN A 32 0.47 16.65 -4.93
CA ASN A 32 0.52 17.44 -3.70
C ASN A 32 -0.61 17.12 -2.69
N GLY A 33 -1.27 15.97 -2.83
CA GLY A 33 -2.26 15.48 -1.88
C GLY A 33 -1.58 14.83 -0.67
N MET A 34 -2.20 14.96 0.51
CA MET A 34 -1.77 14.27 1.72
C MET A 34 -2.09 12.76 1.65
N MET A 35 -3.22 12.41 1.05
CA MET A 35 -3.65 11.02 0.94
C MET A 35 -2.97 10.34 -0.23
N SER A 36 -2.39 9.18 0.05
CA SER A 36 -1.97 8.20 -0.94
C SER A 36 -2.46 6.82 -0.53
N VAL A 37 -2.78 5.97 -1.49
CA VAL A 37 -3.13 4.56 -1.27
C VAL A 37 -2.16 3.72 -2.09
N VAL A 38 -1.22 3.07 -1.42
CA VAL A 38 -0.06 2.45 -2.05
C VAL A 38 -0.03 0.95 -1.78
N PRO A 39 0.23 0.11 -2.78
CA PRO A 39 0.46 -1.31 -2.56
C PRO A 39 1.68 -1.51 -1.64
N PHE A 40 1.53 -2.37 -0.64
CA PHE A 40 2.58 -2.69 0.32
C PHE A 40 3.09 -4.11 0.05
N ASN A 41 4.33 -4.22 -0.43
CA ASN A 41 4.92 -5.50 -0.79
C ASN A 41 6.36 -5.68 -0.30
N VAL A 42 6.78 -4.91 0.69
CA VAL A 42 8.16 -4.96 1.24
C VAL A 42 8.23 -5.65 2.61
N MET A 43 7.27 -6.51 2.91
CA MET A 43 7.17 -7.18 4.20
C MET A 43 6.75 -8.64 4.06
N GLY A 44 7.33 -9.51 4.88
CA GLY A 44 6.68 -10.74 5.31
C GLY A 44 6.83 -11.96 4.45
N SER A 45 7.70 -12.00 3.45
CA SER A 45 7.91 -13.23 2.68
C SER A 45 9.35 -13.45 2.26
N ALA A 46 9.82 -14.69 2.42
CA ALA A 46 11.10 -15.13 1.87
C ALA A 46 11.14 -15.06 0.32
N ASP A 47 10.01 -14.97 -0.34
CA ASP A 47 9.90 -14.80 -1.79
C ASP A 47 10.20 -13.36 -2.24
N ASN A 48 10.19 -12.39 -1.32
CA ASN A 48 10.50 -11.00 -1.61
C ASN A 48 12.03 -10.78 -1.66
N THR A 49 12.50 -10.08 -2.67
CA THR A 49 13.91 -9.68 -2.79
C THR A 49 14.25 -8.61 -1.75
N TYR A 50 13.30 -7.75 -1.45
CA TYR A 50 13.42 -6.65 -0.51
C TYR A 50 12.38 -6.80 0.60
N ASP A 51 12.88 -6.91 1.84
CA ASP A 51 12.07 -7.05 3.03
C ASP A 51 12.52 -5.99 4.04
N LYS A 52 11.58 -5.15 4.50
CA LYS A 52 11.84 -4.07 5.44
C LYS A 52 12.37 -4.56 6.80
N ASP A 53 12.00 -5.78 7.19
CA ASP A 53 12.41 -6.37 8.47
C ASP A 53 13.83 -6.96 8.39
N ALA A 54 14.29 -7.30 7.20
CA ALA A 54 15.64 -7.83 6.97
C ALA A 54 16.68 -6.72 6.75
N ARG A 55 16.27 -5.58 6.25
CA ARG A 55 17.14 -4.41 6.00
C ARG A 55 16.33 -3.13 5.90
N TRP A 56 17.01 -2.01 6.09
CA TRP A 56 16.42 -0.69 5.94
C TRP A 56 15.81 -0.49 4.54
N TRP A 57 14.56 -0.02 4.49
CA TRP A 57 13.82 0.24 3.27
C TRP A 57 12.89 1.45 3.45
N SER A 58 12.93 2.39 2.50
CA SER A 58 12.24 3.69 2.64
C SER A 58 10.95 3.81 1.84
N THR A 59 10.51 2.76 1.15
CA THR A 59 9.32 2.80 0.32
C THR A 59 8.45 1.58 0.57
N PRO A 60 7.12 1.69 0.52
CA PRO A 60 6.20 0.56 0.73
C PRO A 60 6.20 -0.45 -0.42
N TYR A 61 6.80 -0.13 -1.54
CA TYR A 61 6.70 -0.91 -2.77
C TYR A 61 8.06 -1.12 -3.44
N GLU A 62 8.28 -2.32 -3.91
CA GLU A 62 9.39 -2.71 -4.80
C GLU A 62 8.84 -3.57 -5.94
N HIS A 63 9.07 -3.17 -7.19
CA HIS A 63 8.45 -3.82 -8.36
C HIS A 63 8.85 -5.29 -8.57
N THR A 64 10.02 -5.69 -8.08
CA THR A 64 10.47 -7.09 -8.18
C THR A 64 9.90 -8.00 -7.10
N ASN A 65 9.28 -7.44 -6.07
CA ASN A 65 8.61 -8.20 -5.03
C ASN A 65 7.24 -8.71 -5.49
N CYS A 66 6.88 -9.90 -5.05
CA CYS A 66 5.66 -10.57 -5.47
C CYS A 66 4.66 -10.88 -4.35
N PHE A 67 4.96 -10.47 -3.11
CA PHE A 67 4.12 -10.76 -1.96
C PHE A 67 3.52 -9.48 -1.39
N PHE A 68 2.21 -9.36 -1.51
CA PHE A 68 1.42 -8.20 -1.11
C PHE A 68 0.78 -8.44 0.25
N THR A 69 0.89 -7.47 1.16
CA THR A 69 0.35 -7.55 2.52
C THR A 69 -0.70 -6.49 2.84
N GLY A 70 -1.03 -5.63 1.90
CA GLY A 70 -2.09 -4.64 2.05
C GLY A 70 -1.86 -3.37 1.25
N TYR A 71 -2.75 -2.43 1.44
CA TYR A 71 -2.60 -1.06 0.97
C TYR A 71 -2.26 -0.16 2.14
N SER A 72 -1.10 0.49 2.10
CA SER A 72 -0.71 1.53 3.06
C SER A 72 -1.28 2.89 2.68
N HIS A 73 -1.45 3.75 3.68
CA HIS A 73 -2.04 5.07 3.52
C HIS A 73 -1.09 6.15 4.03
N VAL A 74 -1.19 7.35 3.46
CA VAL A 74 -0.36 8.51 3.85
C VAL A 74 1.13 8.19 3.72
N ASN A 75 1.57 7.90 2.49
CA ASN A 75 2.96 7.56 2.21
C ASN A 75 3.73 8.80 1.73
N LEU A 76 4.99 8.88 2.09
CA LEU A 76 5.93 9.80 1.47
C LEU A 76 6.48 9.20 0.17
N SER A 77 6.93 10.04 -0.75
CA SER A 77 7.50 9.64 -2.03
C SER A 77 8.80 10.40 -2.27
N GLY A 78 9.82 9.71 -2.76
CA GLY A 78 11.13 10.29 -3.02
C GLY A 78 11.96 10.54 -1.77
N VAL A 79 11.57 9.97 -0.64
CA VAL A 79 12.21 10.13 0.67
C VAL A 79 13.26 9.05 0.90
N GLY A 80 14.36 9.43 1.53
CA GLY A 80 15.42 8.50 1.94
C GLY A 80 15.20 7.83 3.30
N CYS A 81 14.20 8.25 4.08
CA CYS A 81 13.87 7.70 5.39
C CYS A 81 12.55 6.95 5.38
N PRO A 82 12.44 5.80 6.08
CA PRO A 82 11.16 5.12 6.24
C PRO A 82 10.29 5.91 7.21
N GLU A 83 9.23 6.50 6.70
CA GLU A 83 8.24 7.21 7.51
C GLU A 83 6.85 7.04 6.93
N LEU A 84 5.85 7.11 7.79
CA LEU A 84 4.44 6.95 7.42
C LEU A 84 4.17 5.60 6.74
N GLY A 85 3.23 5.55 5.80
CA GLY A 85 2.85 4.28 5.19
C GLY A 85 2.12 3.35 6.16
N SER A 86 1.49 3.94 7.14
CA SER A 86 0.72 3.27 8.20
C SER A 86 -0.63 2.80 7.70
N LEU A 87 -1.35 2.06 8.54
CA LEU A 87 -2.69 1.54 8.26
C LEU A 87 -2.73 0.69 6.99
N LEU A 88 -2.36 -0.57 7.13
CA LEU A 88 -2.49 -1.52 6.04
C LEU A 88 -3.91 -2.06 5.96
N LEU A 89 -4.51 -1.93 4.79
CA LEU A 89 -5.84 -2.44 4.48
C LEU A 89 -5.72 -3.66 3.57
N MET A 90 -6.08 -4.85 4.06
CA MET A 90 -5.94 -6.10 3.32
C MET A 90 -7.29 -6.82 3.17
N PRO A 91 -7.81 -7.00 1.94
CA PRO A 91 -8.98 -7.84 1.69
C PRO A 91 -8.59 -9.32 1.66
N THR A 92 -9.37 -10.16 2.34
CA THR A 92 -9.16 -11.61 2.40
C THR A 92 -10.49 -12.38 2.27
N THR A 93 -10.40 -13.68 2.02
CA THR A 93 -11.58 -14.58 1.97
C THR A 93 -11.30 -15.88 2.74
N GLY A 94 -12.35 -16.52 3.24
CA GLY A 94 -12.24 -17.77 3.98
C GLY A 94 -11.82 -17.57 5.43
N GLU A 95 -11.05 -18.50 5.96
CA GLU A 95 -10.62 -18.44 7.36
C GLU A 95 -9.79 -17.17 7.65
N LEU A 96 -10.14 -16.49 8.73
CA LEU A 96 -9.49 -15.26 9.15
C LEU A 96 -8.13 -15.56 9.79
N ASN A 97 -7.06 -15.05 9.20
CA ASN A 97 -5.72 -15.05 9.79
C ASN A 97 -5.23 -13.60 9.95
N VAL A 98 -4.58 -13.29 11.05
CA VAL A 98 -4.06 -11.94 11.37
C VAL A 98 -2.54 -11.84 11.28
N ASP A 99 -1.84 -12.95 11.07
CA ASP A 99 -0.40 -12.94 10.81
C ASP A 99 -0.15 -12.51 9.35
N TYR A 100 0.61 -11.43 9.16
CA TYR A 100 0.88 -10.88 7.83
C TYR A 100 1.66 -11.85 6.93
N LYS A 101 2.47 -12.72 7.50
CA LYS A 101 3.17 -13.78 6.76
C LYS A 101 2.20 -14.80 6.18
N GLU A 102 1.08 -15.01 6.88
CA GLU A 102 0.05 -15.96 6.51
C GLU A 102 -1.08 -15.30 5.70
N TYR A 103 -1.53 -14.08 6.04
CA TYR A 103 -2.59 -13.44 5.26
C TYR A 103 -2.12 -12.80 3.96
N GLY A 104 -0.83 -12.55 3.79
CA GLY A 104 -0.31 -11.99 2.55
C GLY A 104 -0.61 -12.87 1.32
N SER A 105 -0.55 -12.29 0.16
CA SER A 105 -0.89 -12.94 -1.12
C SER A 105 0.08 -12.59 -2.22
N LYS A 106 0.43 -13.55 -3.05
CA LYS A 106 0.97 -13.24 -4.38
C LYS A 106 -0.10 -12.51 -5.20
N TYR A 107 0.35 -11.66 -6.11
CA TYR A 107 -0.53 -10.86 -6.96
C TYR A 107 -0.08 -10.85 -8.41
N LYS A 108 -0.96 -10.44 -9.30
CA LYS A 108 -0.73 -10.34 -10.74
C LYS A 108 -1.63 -9.25 -11.35
N ASP A 109 -1.55 -9.11 -12.66
CA ASP A 109 -2.41 -8.20 -13.46
C ASP A 109 -2.35 -6.76 -12.91
N GLU A 110 -1.14 -6.34 -12.53
CA GLU A 110 -0.88 -5.04 -11.95
C GLU A 110 -1.00 -3.94 -13.00
N GLN A 111 -1.73 -2.89 -12.66
CA GLN A 111 -1.92 -1.72 -13.52
C GLN A 111 -1.86 -0.45 -12.68
N ALA A 112 -1.16 0.56 -13.19
CA ALA A 112 -1.10 1.87 -12.58
C ALA A 112 -1.25 2.98 -13.64
N SER A 113 -1.88 4.06 -13.24
CA SER A 113 -1.92 5.33 -13.92
C SER A 113 -2.00 6.46 -12.89
N PRO A 114 -1.74 7.71 -13.23
CA PRO A 114 -1.85 8.80 -12.26
C PRO A 114 -3.18 8.80 -11.51
N GLY A 115 -3.12 8.65 -10.17
CA GLY A 115 -4.30 8.59 -9.29
C GLY A 115 -5.06 7.26 -9.27
N TYR A 116 -4.55 6.22 -9.89
CA TYR A 116 -5.20 4.89 -9.92
C TYR A 116 -4.17 3.77 -9.87
N TYR A 117 -4.49 2.73 -9.10
CA TYR A 117 -3.74 1.48 -9.09
C TYR A 117 -4.69 0.29 -8.94
N SER A 118 -4.35 -0.84 -9.53
CA SER A 118 -5.08 -2.09 -9.36
C SER A 118 -4.17 -3.31 -9.45
N ASN A 119 -4.57 -4.40 -8.78
CA ASN A 119 -3.97 -5.72 -8.92
C ASN A 119 -5.00 -6.84 -8.68
N TYR A 120 -4.57 -8.07 -8.85
CA TYR A 120 -5.37 -9.26 -8.57
C TYR A 120 -4.65 -10.16 -7.56
N LEU A 121 -5.24 -10.35 -6.38
CA LEU A 121 -4.71 -11.20 -5.31
C LEU A 121 -5.02 -12.66 -5.61
N THR A 122 -3.98 -13.45 -5.90
CA THR A 122 -4.15 -14.83 -6.41
C THR A 122 -4.62 -15.81 -5.33
N LYS A 123 -4.21 -15.62 -4.06
CA LYS A 123 -4.61 -16.48 -2.95
C LYS A 123 -6.12 -16.40 -2.69
N TYR A 124 -6.70 -15.22 -2.84
CA TYR A 124 -8.08 -14.92 -2.45
C TYR A 124 -9.04 -14.77 -3.63
N ASN A 125 -8.51 -14.74 -4.87
CA ASN A 125 -9.28 -14.42 -6.08
C ASN A 125 -10.00 -13.07 -5.99
N ILE A 126 -9.31 -12.06 -5.48
CA ILE A 126 -9.86 -10.72 -5.29
C ILE A 126 -9.22 -9.75 -6.29
N LYS A 127 -10.04 -9.04 -7.07
CA LYS A 127 -9.59 -7.86 -7.80
C LYS A 127 -9.63 -6.67 -6.85
N THR A 128 -8.54 -5.91 -6.81
CA THR A 128 -8.45 -4.69 -6.01
C THR A 128 -8.22 -3.49 -6.91
N GLU A 129 -8.84 -2.38 -6.58
CA GLU A 129 -8.73 -1.11 -7.30
C GLU A 129 -8.73 0.02 -6.27
N VAL A 130 -7.79 0.94 -6.41
CA VAL A 130 -7.67 2.08 -5.49
C VAL A 130 -7.49 3.39 -6.24
N SER A 131 -7.97 4.46 -5.64
CA SER A 131 -7.81 5.84 -6.12
C SER A 131 -7.73 6.79 -4.94
N ALA A 132 -7.31 8.03 -5.18
CA ALA A 132 -7.19 9.04 -4.13
C ALA A 132 -7.57 10.44 -4.61
N THR A 133 -8.09 11.23 -3.69
CA THR A 133 -8.20 12.68 -3.76
C THR A 133 -7.14 13.31 -2.84
N PRO A 134 -7.02 14.65 -2.73
CA PRO A 134 -6.02 15.24 -1.84
C PRO A 134 -6.09 14.79 -0.37
N ARG A 135 -7.26 14.33 0.11
CA ARG A 135 -7.45 13.95 1.53
C ARG A 135 -8.22 12.65 1.75
N THR A 136 -8.66 11.98 0.68
CA THR A 136 -9.50 10.78 0.80
C THR A 136 -8.97 9.70 -0.12
N GLY A 137 -8.74 8.51 0.42
CA GLY A 137 -8.52 7.30 -0.35
C GLY A 137 -9.85 6.57 -0.58
N ILE A 138 -9.96 5.89 -1.71
CA ILE A 138 -11.06 4.98 -2.00
C ILE A 138 -10.51 3.65 -2.49
N ALA A 139 -11.07 2.56 -1.99
CA ALA A 139 -10.74 1.21 -2.43
C ALA A 139 -12.02 0.47 -2.86
N ARG A 140 -11.90 -0.30 -3.94
CA ARG A 140 -12.92 -1.24 -4.40
C ARG A 140 -12.32 -2.63 -4.45
N PHE A 141 -12.91 -3.53 -3.67
CA PHE A 141 -12.54 -4.94 -3.66
C PHE A 141 -13.67 -5.78 -4.27
N THR A 142 -13.36 -6.55 -5.30
CA THR A 142 -14.31 -7.47 -5.91
C THR A 142 -14.03 -8.88 -5.39
N PHE A 143 -14.86 -9.31 -4.44
CA PHE A 143 -14.75 -10.61 -3.80
C PHE A 143 -15.42 -11.72 -4.62
N PRO A 144 -14.90 -12.96 -4.57
CA PRO A 144 -15.66 -14.13 -4.97
C PRO A 144 -16.84 -14.37 -4.01
N LYS A 145 -17.71 -15.29 -4.36
CA LYS A 145 -18.79 -15.70 -3.45
C LYS A 145 -18.22 -16.38 -2.22
N GLY A 146 -18.72 -16.05 -1.04
CA GLY A 146 -18.31 -16.64 0.24
C GLY A 146 -18.06 -15.62 1.32
N GLU A 147 -17.47 -16.07 2.40
CA GLU A 147 -17.06 -15.22 3.52
C GLU A 147 -15.88 -14.35 3.11
N SER A 148 -15.97 -13.08 3.44
CA SER A 148 -14.96 -12.07 3.05
C SER A 148 -14.69 -11.13 4.21
N HIS A 149 -13.43 -10.71 4.34
CA HIS A 149 -12.95 -9.85 5.41
C HIS A 149 -12.13 -8.70 4.85
N ILE A 150 -12.07 -7.62 5.61
CA ILE A 150 -11.12 -6.54 5.44
C ILE A 150 -10.34 -6.43 6.74
N LEU A 151 -9.05 -6.78 6.68
CA LEU A 151 -8.12 -6.64 7.80
C LEU A 151 -7.59 -5.23 7.83
N LEU A 152 -7.55 -4.66 9.04
CA LEU A 152 -6.84 -3.42 9.35
C LEU A 152 -5.63 -3.78 10.21
N ASN A 153 -4.45 -3.64 9.65
CA ASN A 153 -3.21 -3.77 10.40
C ASN A 153 -2.71 -2.37 10.77
N LEU A 154 -2.64 -2.10 12.06
CA LEU A 154 -2.28 -0.80 12.64
C LEU A 154 -0.86 -0.77 13.22
N GLY A 155 -0.17 -1.90 13.27
CA GLY A 155 1.15 -2.02 13.89
C GLY A 155 2.29 -2.25 12.91
N GLU A 156 1.99 -2.46 11.62
CA GLU A 156 2.97 -2.88 10.63
C GLU A 156 2.94 -1.96 9.41
N GLY A 157 3.58 -0.80 9.51
CA GLY A 157 3.84 0.11 8.40
C GLY A 157 5.28 0.00 7.90
N LEU A 158 5.78 1.04 7.25
CA LEU A 158 7.22 1.17 6.94
C LEU A 158 8.04 1.29 8.22
N THR A 159 7.52 2.04 9.18
CA THR A 159 8.01 2.10 10.56
C THR A 159 6.96 1.48 11.48
N ASN A 160 7.41 0.93 12.60
CA ASN A 160 6.49 0.42 13.61
C ASN A 160 5.87 1.60 14.36
N GLU A 161 4.55 1.59 14.50
CA GLU A 161 3.85 2.63 15.23
C GLU A 161 4.09 2.48 16.74
N SER A 162 4.30 3.61 17.42
CA SER A 162 4.44 3.63 18.89
C SER A 162 3.11 3.48 19.61
N GLY A 163 2.01 3.67 18.93
CA GLY A 163 0.66 3.45 19.46
C GLY A 163 -0.43 3.65 18.42
N ALA A 164 -1.48 2.86 18.55
CA ALA A 164 -2.67 3.00 17.72
C ALA A 164 -3.95 2.83 18.54
N MET A 165 -4.98 3.56 18.21
CA MET A 165 -6.29 3.47 18.81
C MET A 165 -7.36 3.35 17.72
N LEU A 166 -8.24 2.38 17.89
CA LEU A 166 -9.41 2.17 17.02
C LEU A 166 -10.68 2.35 17.84
N ARG A 167 -11.61 3.13 17.33
CA ARG A 167 -12.95 3.30 17.91
C ARG A 167 -14.01 3.07 16.82
N ARG A 168 -14.91 2.12 17.05
CA ARG A 168 -16.11 1.99 16.22
C ARG A 168 -17.04 3.16 16.49
N VAL A 169 -17.40 3.89 15.47
CA VAL A 169 -18.32 5.04 15.53
C VAL A 169 -19.73 4.59 15.17
N SER A 170 -19.88 3.76 14.12
CA SER A 170 -21.14 3.18 13.68
C SER A 170 -20.92 1.82 13.01
N ASP A 171 -21.95 1.25 12.39
CA ASP A 171 -21.84 0.01 11.63
C ASP A 171 -21.02 0.15 10.32
N SER A 172 -20.83 1.37 9.85
CA SER A 172 -20.11 1.70 8.61
C SER A 172 -18.95 2.65 8.82
N GLU A 173 -18.61 2.99 10.07
CA GLU A 173 -17.58 3.99 10.37
C GLU A 173 -16.71 3.58 11.55
N ILE A 174 -15.41 3.66 11.35
CA ILE A 174 -14.40 3.53 12.40
C ILE A 174 -13.52 4.79 12.42
N CYS A 175 -13.12 5.20 13.61
CA CYS A 175 -12.14 6.26 13.82
C CYS A 175 -10.82 5.64 14.24
N LEU A 176 -9.74 6.06 13.59
CA LEU A 176 -8.38 5.61 13.85
C LEU A 176 -7.53 6.78 14.31
N LEU A 177 -6.69 6.54 15.28
CA LEU A 177 -5.59 7.40 15.68
C LEU A 177 -4.35 6.53 15.78
N TYR A 178 -3.27 6.94 15.17
CA TYR A 178 -1.96 6.32 15.33
C TYR A 178 -0.91 7.39 15.60
N THR A 179 0.14 7.02 16.28
CA THR A 179 1.29 7.88 16.59
C THR A 179 2.55 7.16 16.16
N SER A 180 3.35 7.82 15.34
CA SER A 180 4.74 7.42 15.11
C SER A 180 5.61 8.02 16.22
N ASP A 181 6.69 7.34 16.57
CA ASP A 181 7.64 7.88 17.54
C ASP A 181 8.56 8.88 16.84
N ALA A 182 8.31 10.17 17.07
CA ALA A 182 9.15 11.25 16.50
C ALA A 182 10.61 11.23 17.02
N ALA A 183 10.92 10.39 18.00
CA ALA A 183 12.29 10.23 18.49
C ALA A 183 13.18 9.39 17.55
N ASP A 184 12.59 8.57 16.70
CA ASP A 184 13.32 7.80 15.68
C ASP A 184 13.69 8.65 14.44
N ASP A 185 13.10 9.84 14.28
CA ASP A 185 13.40 10.78 13.19
C ASP A 185 14.86 11.29 13.22
N MET A 186 15.56 11.12 14.33
CA MET A 186 16.96 11.56 14.50
C MET A 186 17.98 10.64 13.80
N GLN A 187 17.59 9.47 13.32
CA GLN A 187 18.52 8.54 12.64
C GLN A 187 18.81 8.87 11.18
N CYS A 188 18.08 9.80 10.62
CA CYS A 188 18.29 10.23 9.22
C CYS A 188 19.27 11.41 9.07
N VAL A 189 19.97 11.83 10.12
CA VAL A 189 20.77 13.06 10.15
C VAL A 189 22.29 12.81 10.33
N ASP A 190 22.77 11.58 10.17
CA ASP A 190 24.22 11.25 10.15
C ASP A 190 24.74 10.96 8.75
#